data_b5bf80a2dc7fc98c36cf4c746b0691c9
#
_entry.id   b5bf80a2dc7fc98c36cf4c746b0691c9
#
_cell.length_a   1.000
_cell.length_b   1.000
_cell.length_c   1.000
_cell.angle_alpha   90.00
_cell.angle_beta   90.00
_cell.angle_gamma   90.00
#
_symmetry.space_group_name_H-M   'P 1'
#
loop_
_entity.id
_entity.type
_entity.pdbx_description
1 polymer ?
#
loop_
_entity_poly.entity_id
_entity_poly.type
_entity_poly.pdbx_seq_one_letter_code
_entity_poly.pdbx_strand_id
1 'polypeptide(L)'
;MTERRKHSMSNQPRRRGPMGGGHGRMGTGEKAKDFKGTMKKLFTYLSEYKIGIFFVMIFAIGSTVFNIIGPKVLGKATTEIFKGLVGKVSGGSGIDFTKIGKILLTLLCLYVISACFSFIQGYIMTGVSQKLTYRMRKEISEKINRMPMNYFDTTTHGEVLSRVTNDVDTLSQSLNQSATQMITSVTTIIGVLIMMISISPLMTVIALLILPVSMVLISVIVKHSQKYFKSQQEYLGHINGQVEEVYGGHNIVKAFNKEEDVIREFDETNDILFRSAWKSQFLSGMMMPIMQFVGNLGYVGVSILGGYLAIKQTIEVGDIQSFIQYVRSFTQPIQQVAQVANMLQSTAAASERVFEFLDEKEEDQFAENPVSVEGLQGNVEFEHVHFGYNPEHIIINDFSAKVKEGQKIAIVGPTGAGKTTMIKLLMRFYDVNSGAIKIDGHNIKDFNRSELRQMFGMVLQDTWLFSGSIEDNIKYGKLDATHEEVVAAAKAAHVHRFVQTLPSGYNMILNEEASNVSQGQKQLLTIARAILADPKILILDETTSSVDTRTEVQIQKAMDNLMKGRTSFVIAHRLSTIRDADLILVMKDGDIIEQGNHEELLEKNGFYAELYNSQFENATSCA
;
A
#
# COMPACT_ATOMS: atom_id res chain seq x y z
N MET A 1 -44.01 -9.18 38.39
CA MET A 1 -44.25 -7.79 37.96
C MET A 1 -42.90 -7.07 37.97
N THR A 2 -42.25 -7.00 36.83
CA THR A 2 -41.07 -6.17 36.59
C THR A 2 -41.01 -5.86 35.10
N GLU A 3 -41.26 -4.60 34.78
CA GLU A 3 -41.34 -4.06 33.43
C GLU A 3 -40.00 -4.04 32.73
N ARG A 4 -39.96 -4.58 31.51
CA ARG A 4 -38.85 -4.44 30.56
C ARG A 4 -38.90 -3.04 29.94
N ARG A 5 -37.95 -2.16 30.29
CA ARG A 5 -37.66 -0.94 29.53
C ARG A 5 -36.91 -1.29 28.23
N LYS A 6 -37.58 -1.10 27.11
CA LYS A 6 -36.93 -1.06 25.78
C LYS A 6 -36.20 0.27 25.64
N HIS A 7 -34.88 0.25 25.57
CA HIS A 7 -34.11 1.41 25.12
C HIS A 7 -34.04 1.39 23.58
N SER A 8 -34.65 2.42 23.00
CA SER A 8 -34.51 2.77 21.59
C SER A 8 -33.10 3.34 21.37
N MET A 9 -32.25 2.67 20.59
CA MET A 9 -30.99 3.26 20.14
C MET A 9 -31.24 4.29 19.06
N SER A 10 -30.98 5.56 19.39
CA SER A 10 -30.95 6.68 18.45
C SER A 10 -29.69 6.59 17.59
N ASN A 11 -29.88 6.63 16.27
CA ASN A 11 -28.82 6.80 15.29
C ASN A 11 -28.15 8.18 15.45
N GLN A 12 -27.01 8.24 16.13
CA GLN A 12 -26.08 9.37 16.01
C GLN A 12 -24.81 8.90 15.30
N PRO A 13 -24.26 9.66 14.35
CA PRO A 13 -23.01 9.30 13.70
C PRO A 13 -21.85 9.45 14.69
N ARG A 14 -21.20 8.33 15.03
CA ARG A 14 -19.99 8.31 15.86
C ARG A 14 -18.86 9.02 15.13
N ARG A 15 -18.34 10.08 15.73
CA ARG A 15 -17.08 10.74 15.34
C ARG A 15 -15.94 9.72 15.43
N ARG A 16 -15.28 9.47 14.30
CA ARG A 16 -14.06 8.67 14.22
C ARG A 16 -12.92 9.43 14.92
N GLY A 17 -12.37 8.87 15.99
CA GLY A 17 -11.09 9.31 16.57
C GLY A 17 -9.92 8.91 15.67
N PRO A 18 -8.79 9.65 15.70
CA PRO A 18 -7.62 9.34 14.91
C PRO A 18 -6.74 8.35 15.67
N MET A 19 -6.88 7.05 15.40
CA MET A 19 -5.87 6.00 15.61
C MET A 19 -6.51 4.64 15.28
N GLY A 20 -6.15 4.11 14.13
CA GLY A 20 -6.51 2.79 13.68
C GLY A 20 -5.67 2.46 12.46
N GLY A 21 -4.47 1.93 12.66
CA GLY A 21 -3.65 1.37 11.60
C GLY A 21 -4.43 0.27 10.89
N GLY A 22 -4.96 0.58 9.72
CA GLY A 22 -5.69 -0.37 8.89
C GLY A 22 -4.75 -1.43 8.37
N HIS A 23 -4.73 -2.59 9.02
CA HIS A 23 -4.27 -3.82 8.36
C HIS A 23 -5.20 -4.04 7.18
N GLY A 24 -4.60 -4.21 5.99
CA GLY A 24 -5.25 -4.30 4.70
C GLY A 24 -6.53 -5.13 4.75
N ARG A 25 -7.66 -4.47 4.57
CA ARG A 25 -8.88 -5.10 4.13
C ARG A 25 -8.54 -5.85 2.84
N MET A 26 -8.37 -7.16 2.91
CA MET A 26 -8.74 -8.03 1.79
C MET A 26 -10.25 -7.85 1.60
N GLY A 27 -10.63 -6.66 1.12
CA GLY A 27 -12.00 -6.30 0.81
C GLY A 27 -12.42 -7.09 -0.41
N THR A 28 -13.50 -7.78 -0.31
CA THR A 28 -14.36 -8.14 -1.42
C THR A 28 -14.40 -6.98 -2.40
N GLY A 29 -13.70 -7.15 -3.54
CA GLY A 29 -13.60 -6.33 -4.73
C GLY A 29 -14.17 -4.92 -4.65
N GLU A 30 -13.37 -3.95 -4.20
CA GLU A 30 -13.65 -2.55 -4.51
C GLU A 30 -13.70 -2.45 -6.03
N LYS A 31 -14.85 -2.01 -6.53
CA LYS A 31 -15.01 -1.79 -7.97
C LYS A 31 -14.36 -0.47 -8.32
N ALA A 32 -13.57 -0.45 -9.38
CA ALA A 32 -13.04 0.79 -9.94
C ALA A 32 -14.18 1.77 -10.23
N LYS A 33 -14.01 3.04 -9.87
CA LYS A 33 -14.97 4.12 -10.16
C LYS A 33 -15.05 4.39 -11.66
N ASP A 34 -13.87 4.46 -12.32
CA ASP A 34 -13.74 4.59 -13.78
C ASP A 34 -12.97 3.40 -14.38
N PHE A 35 -13.65 2.28 -14.55
CA PHE A 35 -13.06 1.08 -15.15
C PHE A 35 -12.50 1.33 -16.56
N LYS A 36 -13.24 2.09 -17.43
CA LYS A 36 -12.82 2.30 -18.82
C LYS A 36 -11.58 3.20 -18.92
N GLY A 37 -11.55 4.31 -18.19
CA GLY A 37 -10.42 5.23 -18.18
C GLY A 37 -9.17 4.57 -17.63
N THR A 38 -9.30 3.86 -16.52
CA THR A 38 -8.21 3.14 -15.87
C THR A 38 -7.63 2.05 -16.75
N MET A 39 -8.47 1.22 -17.37
CA MET A 39 -8.01 0.19 -18.31
C MET A 39 -7.34 0.80 -19.54
N LYS A 40 -7.83 1.93 -20.07
CA LYS A 40 -7.17 2.63 -21.17
C LYS A 40 -5.77 3.10 -20.80
N LYS A 41 -5.59 3.69 -19.60
CA LYS A 41 -4.26 4.06 -19.09
C LYS A 41 -3.35 2.84 -18.94
N LEU A 42 -3.84 1.74 -18.36
CA LEU A 42 -3.09 0.50 -18.23
C LEU A 42 -2.65 -0.04 -19.60
N PHE A 43 -3.53 -0.04 -20.60
CA PHE A 43 -3.16 -0.43 -21.97
C PHE A 43 -2.11 0.51 -22.59
N THR A 44 -2.12 1.80 -22.25
CA THR A 44 -1.08 2.73 -22.70
C THR A 44 0.28 2.35 -22.11
N TYR A 45 0.36 2.01 -20.82
CA TYR A 45 1.59 1.49 -20.19
C TYR A 45 2.05 0.16 -20.82
N LEU A 46 1.11 -0.72 -21.15
CA LEU A 46 1.40 -2.00 -21.82
C LEU A 46 1.81 -1.84 -23.29
N SER A 47 1.49 -0.73 -23.94
CA SER A 47 1.78 -0.49 -25.36
C SER A 47 3.27 -0.50 -25.68
N GLU A 48 4.13 -0.21 -24.74
CA GLU A 48 5.59 -0.34 -24.90
C GLU A 48 6.03 -1.79 -25.08
N TYR A 49 5.26 -2.73 -24.56
CA TYR A 49 5.53 -4.18 -24.63
C TYR A 49 4.69 -4.89 -25.71
N LYS A 50 4.09 -4.14 -26.66
CA LYS A 50 3.20 -4.66 -27.70
C LYS A 50 3.77 -5.84 -28.49
N ILE A 51 5.06 -5.82 -28.79
CA ILE A 51 5.73 -6.92 -29.50
C ILE A 51 5.73 -8.19 -28.64
N GLY A 52 6.07 -8.09 -27.37
CA GLY A 52 6.03 -9.23 -26.44
C GLY A 52 4.63 -9.81 -26.29
N ILE A 53 3.64 -8.94 -26.11
CA ILE A 53 2.21 -9.32 -25.99
C ILE A 53 1.71 -9.99 -27.28
N PHE A 54 2.11 -9.51 -28.45
CA PHE A 54 1.78 -10.12 -29.74
C PHE A 54 2.31 -11.56 -29.83
N PHE A 55 3.57 -11.81 -29.45
CA PHE A 55 4.11 -13.17 -29.40
C PHE A 55 3.40 -14.04 -28.36
N VAL A 56 3.08 -13.50 -27.18
CA VAL A 56 2.27 -14.20 -26.17
C VAL A 56 0.94 -14.67 -26.77
N MET A 57 0.24 -13.81 -27.53
CA MET A 57 -1.01 -14.20 -28.19
C MET A 57 -0.81 -15.33 -29.20
N ILE A 58 0.20 -15.23 -30.06
CA ILE A 58 0.49 -16.28 -31.06
C ILE A 58 0.77 -17.62 -30.39
N PHE A 59 1.66 -17.63 -29.40
CA PHE A 59 2.03 -18.87 -28.71
C PHE A 59 0.88 -19.44 -27.85
N ALA A 60 0.05 -18.57 -27.26
CA ALA A 60 -1.13 -18.99 -26.51
C ALA A 60 -2.16 -19.66 -27.43
N ILE A 61 -2.47 -19.05 -28.56
CA ILE A 61 -3.40 -19.60 -29.57
C ILE A 61 -2.83 -20.90 -30.14
N GLY A 62 -1.55 -20.90 -30.54
CA GLY A 62 -0.89 -22.08 -31.07
C GLY A 62 -0.89 -23.26 -30.10
N SER A 63 -0.47 -23.05 -28.85
CA SER A 63 -0.51 -24.09 -27.80
C SER A 63 -1.93 -24.64 -27.61
N THR A 64 -2.93 -23.77 -27.57
CA THR A 64 -4.32 -24.15 -27.38
C THR A 64 -4.86 -24.96 -28.56
N VAL A 65 -4.55 -24.56 -29.80
CA VAL A 65 -4.96 -25.27 -31.02
C VAL A 65 -4.39 -26.72 -31.03
N PHE A 66 -3.11 -26.88 -30.70
CA PHE A 66 -2.52 -28.24 -30.60
C PHE A 66 -3.20 -29.08 -29.52
N ASN A 67 -3.55 -28.50 -28.38
CA ASN A 67 -4.30 -29.21 -27.33
C ASN A 67 -5.71 -29.62 -27.80
N ILE A 68 -6.39 -28.77 -28.57
CA ILE A 68 -7.75 -29.04 -29.08
C ILE A 68 -7.74 -30.16 -30.13
N ILE A 69 -6.68 -30.31 -30.91
CA ILE A 69 -6.55 -31.37 -31.91
C ILE A 69 -6.31 -32.76 -31.24
N GLY A 70 -5.71 -32.78 -30.05
CA GLY A 70 -5.34 -33.99 -29.33
C GLY A 70 -6.46 -35.05 -29.21
N PRO A 71 -7.65 -34.69 -28.69
CA PRO A 71 -8.77 -35.64 -28.57
C PRO A 71 -9.18 -36.30 -29.87
N LYS A 72 -9.16 -35.55 -30.99
CA LYS A 72 -9.53 -36.12 -32.31
C LYS A 72 -8.49 -37.11 -32.80
N VAL A 73 -7.20 -36.85 -32.57
CA VAL A 73 -6.12 -37.78 -32.92
C VAL A 73 -6.20 -39.03 -32.06
N LEU A 74 -6.45 -38.88 -30.73
CA LEU A 74 -6.65 -40.02 -29.82
C LEU A 74 -7.86 -40.86 -30.23
N GLY A 75 -8.98 -40.24 -30.65
CA GLY A 75 -10.14 -40.94 -31.15
C GLY A 75 -9.85 -41.82 -32.36
N LYS A 76 -8.96 -41.36 -33.29
CA LYS A 76 -8.54 -42.21 -34.41
C LYS A 76 -7.82 -43.49 -33.92
N ALA A 77 -6.99 -43.40 -32.89
CA ALA A 77 -6.33 -44.60 -32.32
C ALA A 77 -7.39 -45.57 -31.75
N THR A 78 -8.39 -45.05 -31.02
CA THR A 78 -9.48 -45.85 -30.49
C THR A 78 -10.30 -46.54 -31.60
N THR A 79 -10.59 -45.82 -32.68
CA THR A 79 -11.27 -46.37 -33.87
C THR A 79 -10.44 -47.51 -34.51
N GLU A 80 -9.14 -47.35 -34.66
CA GLU A 80 -8.26 -48.39 -35.20
C GLU A 80 -8.21 -49.64 -34.32
N ILE A 81 -8.17 -49.46 -32.99
CA ILE A 81 -8.25 -50.59 -32.04
C ILE A 81 -9.59 -51.33 -32.23
N PHE A 82 -10.71 -50.59 -32.27
CA PHE A 82 -12.04 -51.18 -32.44
C PHE A 82 -12.19 -51.92 -33.77
N LYS A 83 -11.74 -51.33 -34.91
CA LYS A 83 -11.71 -51.94 -36.23
C LYS A 83 -10.89 -53.25 -36.23
N GLY A 84 -9.70 -53.22 -35.58
CA GLY A 84 -8.83 -54.39 -35.45
C GLY A 84 -9.43 -55.51 -34.62
N LEU A 85 -10.18 -55.16 -33.52
CA LEU A 85 -10.91 -56.16 -32.70
C LEU A 85 -12.05 -56.80 -33.48
N VAL A 86 -12.88 -56.03 -34.17
CA VAL A 86 -13.96 -56.54 -35.03
C VAL A 86 -13.40 -57.39 -36.15
N GLY A 87 -12.32 -56.92 -36.82
CA GLY A 87 -11.61 -57.68 -37.87
C GLY A 87 -11.11 -59.04 -37.36
N LYS A 88 -10.54 -59.11 -36.13
CA LYS A 88 -10.08 -60.37 -35.53
C LYS A 88 -11.24 -61.34 -35.23
N VAL A 89 -12.38 -60.83 -34.75
CA VAL A 89 -13.57 -61.67 -34.52
C VAL A 89 -14.18 -62.16 -35.83
N SER A 90 -14.07 -61.39 -36.91
CA SER A 90 -14.53 -61.76 -38.27
C SER A 90 -13.51 -62.56 -39.10
N GLY A 91 -12.41 -63.02 -38.51
CA GLY A 91 -11.39 -63.84 -39.19
C GLY A 91 -10.33 -63.07 -39.99
N GLY A 92 -10.23 -61.73 -39.80
CA GLY A 92 -9.28 -60.86 -40.48
C GLY A 92 -7.98 -60.64 -39.73
N SER A 93 -7.15 -59.66 -40.16
CA SER A 93 -5.76 -59.42 -39.76
C SER A 93 -5.55 -58.89 -38.31
N GLY A 94 -6.57 -58.61 -37.55
CA GLY A 94 -6.45 -58.15 -36.16
C GLY A 94 -6.00 -56.69 -36.03
N ILE A 95 -5.44 -56.33 -34.87
CA ILE A 95 -5.05 -54.92 -34.53
C ILE A 95 -3.74 -54.56 -35.18
N ASP A 96 -3.69 -53.43 -35.90
CA ASP A 96 -2.46 -52.86 -36.48
C ASP A 96 -1.76 -51.93 -35.46
N PHE A 97 -0.88 -52.55 -34.66
CA PHE A 97 -0.10 -51.82 -33.65
C PHE A 97 0.86 -50.79 -34.28
N THR A 98 1.33 -50.98 -35.51
CA THR A 98 2.24 -50.04 -36.20
C THR A 98 1.51 -48.75 -36.52
N LYS A 99 0.25 -48.83 -36.99
CA LYS A 99 -0.58 -47.65 -37.29
C LYS A 99 -0.95 -46.90 -36.01
N ILE A 100 -1.35 -47.65 -34.95
CA ILE A 100 -1.63 -47.06 -33.63
C ILE A 100 -0.38 -46.34 -33.07
N GLY A 101 0.81 -46.99 -33.16
CA GLY A 101 2.09 -46.38 -32.73
C GLY A 101 2.40 -45.07 -33.43
N LYS A 102 2.13 -44.97 -34.75
CA LYS A 102 2.29 -43.71 -35.50
C LYS A 102 1.31 -42.64 -35.04
N ILE A 103 0.04 -42.99 -34.75
CA ILE A 103 -0.95 -42.02 -34.24
C ILE A 103 -0.54 -41.51 -32.86
N LEU A 104 -0.12 -42.40 -31.96
CA LEU A 104 0.34 -42.03 -30.63
C LEU A 104 1.62 -41.19 -30.64
N LEU A 105 2.55 -41.49 -31.54
CA LEU A 105 3.74 -40.65 -31.72
C LEU A 105 3.38 -39.26 -32.22
N THR A 106 2.43 -39.14 -33.18
CA THR A 106 1.93 -37.87 -33.65
C THR A 106 1.28 -37.08 -32.51
N LEU A 107 0.49 -37.75 -31.66
CA LEU A 107 -0.16 -37.13 -30.48
C LEU A 107 0.92 -36.63 -29.50
N LEU A 108 1.94 -37.43 -29.22
CA LEU A 108 3.05 -37.03 -28.36
C LEU A 108 3.75 -35.77 -28.89
N CYS A 109 4.08 -35.74 -30.19
CA CYS A 109 4.69 -34.57 -30.83
C CYS A 109 3.80 -33.32 -30.68
N LEU A 110 2.48 -33.43 -30.90
CA LEU A 110 1.55 -32.30 -30.73
C LEU A 110 1.56 -31.77 -29.29
N TYR A 111 1.58 -32.63 -28.29
CA TYR A 111 1.63 -32.23 -26.87
C TYR A 111 2.98 -31.60 -26.49
N VAL A 112 4.10 -32.13 -27.02
CA VAL A 112 5.42 -31.52 -26.80
C VAL A 112 5.49 -30.12 -27.42
N ILE A 113 5.00 -29.94 -28.64
CA ILE A 113 4.98 -28.62 -29.31
C ILE A 113 4.08 -27.66 -28.52
N SER A 114 2.90 -28.14 -28.07
CA SER A 114 2.00 -27.34 -27.23
C SER A 114 2.67 -26.91 -25.93
N ALA A 115 3.38 -27.83 -25.25
CA ALA A 115 4.13 -27.52 -24.02
C ALA A 115 5.24 -26.49 -24.25
N CYS A 116 5.99 -26.62 -25.35
CA CYS A 116 7.02 -25.65 -25.73
C CYS A 116 6.41 -24.25 -25.96
N PHE A 117 5.29 -24.18 -26.67
CA PHE A 117 4.59 -22.91 -26.90
C PHE A 117 4.07 -22.29 -25.62
N SER A 118 3.49 -23.09 -24.74
CA SER A 118 3.05 -22.64 -23.42
C SER A 118 4.17 -22.13 -22.55
N PHE A 119 5.34 -22.82 -22.58
CA PHE A 119 6.54 -22.40 -21.86
C PHE A 119 7.07 -21.05 -22.38
N ILE A 120 7.23 -20.90 -23.71
CA ILE A 120 7.69 -19.64 -24.32
C ILE A 120 6.74 -18.48 -23.99
N GLN A 121 5.44 -18.71 -24.12
CA GLN A 121 4.39 -17.75 -23.77
C GLN A 121 4.51 -17.31 -22.30
N GLY A 122 4.63 -18.26 -21.36
CA GLY A 122 4.78 -17.95 -19.93
C GLY A 122 6.04 -17.16 -19.62
N TYR A 123 7.16 -17.55 -20.26
CA TYR A 123 8.44 -16.84 -20.11
C TYR A 123 8.36 -15.37 -20.56
N ILE A 124 7.79 -15.13 -21.76
CA ILE A 124 7.63 -13.76 -22.29
C ILE A 124 6.67 -12.95 -21.41
N MET A 125 5.50 -13.52 -21.03
CA MET A 125 4.50 -12.81 -20.24
C MET A 125 5.02 -12.45 -18.84
N THR A 126 5.74 -13.35 -18.19
CA THR A 126 6.40 -13.07 -16.91
C THR A 126 7.40 -11.93 -17.05
N GLY A 127 8.20 -11.95 -18.13
CA GLY A 127 9.17 -10.87 -18.41
C GLY A 127 8.48 -9.50 -18.60
N VAL A 128 7.37 -9.45 -19.32
CA VAL A 128 6.57 -8.22 -19.53
C VAL A 128 6.00 -7.73 -18.21
N SER A 129 5.37 -8.63 -17.44
CA SER A 129 4.75 -8.30 -16.15
C SER A 129 5.77 -7.75 -15.15
N GLN A 130 6.94 -8.38 -15.01
CA GLN A 130 7.98 -7.95 -14.08
C GLN A 130 8.62 -6.61 -14.48
N LYS A 131 8.82 -6.34 -15.78
CA LYS A 131 9.32 -5.04 -16.24
C LYS A 131 8.33 -3.92 -15.96
N LEU A 132 7.04 -4.15 -16.16
CA LEU A 132 5.99 -3.19 -15.84
C LEU A 132 5.96 -2.91 -14.33
N THR A 133 6.00 -3.95 -13.50
CA THR A 133 6.04 -3.84 -12.04
C THR A 133 7.24 -3.04 -11.55
N TYR A 134 8.42 -3.34 -12.06
CA TYR A 134 9.65 -2.60 -11.75
C TYR A 134 9.50 -1.11 -12.08
N ARG A 135 8.99 -0.80 -13.28
CA ARG A 135 8.77 0.58 -13.71
C ARG A 135 7.78 1.32 -12.80
N MET A 136 6.62 0.71 -12.52
CA MET A 136 5.61 1.32 -11.64
C MET A 136 6.15 1.60 -10.24
N ARG A 137 6.86 0.64 -9.64
CA ARG A 137 7.49 0.85 -8.33
C ARG A 137 8.52 1.97 -8.35
N LYS A 138 9.30 2.06 -9.42
CA LYS A 138 10.27 3.15 -9.61
C LYS A 138 9.56 4.51 -9.69
N GLU A 139 8.55 4.63 -10.57
CA GLU A 139 7.77 5.87 -10.73
C GLU A 139 7.08 6.28 -9.42
N ILE A 140 6.49 5.34 -8.67
CA ILE A 140 5.88 5.62 -7.35
C ILE A 140 6.95 6.08 -6.35
N SER A 141 8.10 5.40 -6.28
CA SER A 141 9.19 5.76 -5.36
C SER A 141 9.75 7.16 -5.65
N GLU A 142 9.95 7.49 -6.92
CA GLU A 142 10.38 8.83 -7.34
C GLU A 142 9.31 9.89 -7.02
N LYS A 143 8.04 9.56 -7.25
CA LYS A 143 6.89 10.41 -6.95
C LYS A 143 6.76 10.74 -5.47
N ILE A 144 6.91 9.74 -4.58
CA ILE A 144 6.88 9.93 -3.11
C ILE A 144 7.82 11.05 -2.68
N ASN A 145 9.03 11.11 -3.24
CA ASN A 145 10.02 12.12 -2.88
C ASN A 145 9.72 13.54 -3.44
N ARG A 146 8.73 13.65 -4.34
CA ARG A 146 8.32 14.93 -4.95
C ARG A 146 6.93 15.40 -4.51
N MET A 147 6.26 14.60 -3.67
CA MET A 147 4.92 14.94 -3.17
C MET A 147 4.96 16.05 -2.12
N PRO A 148 3.99 16.96 -2.11
CA PRO A 148 3.87 17.98 -1.08
C PRO A 148 3.50 17.37 0.28
N MET A 149 3.95 18.01 1.38
CA MET A 149 3.63 17.55 2.75
C MET A 149 2.12 17.45 3.01
N ASN A 150 1.33 18.33 2.40
CA ASN A 150 -0.14 18.30 2.52
C ASN A 150 -0.75 16.93 2.14
N TYR A 151 -0.17 16.25 1.16
CA TYR A 151 -0.61 14.91 0.79
C TYR A 151 -0.41 13.92 1.94
N PHE A 152 0.74 13.95 2.61
CA PHE A 152 1.06 13.04 3.72
C PHE A 152 0.31 13.39 5.02
N ASP A 153 -0.04 14.65 5.23
CA ASP A 153 -0.88 15.06 6.37
C ASP A 153 -2.33 14.59 6.22
N THR A 154 -2.81 14.34 4.98
CA THR A 154 -4.19 13.90 4.67
C THR A 154 -4.31 12.40 4.40
N THR A 155 -3.21 11.73 4.05
CA THR A 155 -3.16 10.31 3.65
C THR A 155 -2.36 9.51 4.68
N THR A 156 -2.82 8.31 5.03
CA THR A 156 -2.08 7.47 5.99
C THR A 156 -0.85 6.82 5.35
N HIS A 157 0.22 6.65 6.12
CA HIS A 157 1.45 5.96 5.66
C HIS A 157 1.16 4.55 5.12
N GLY A 158 0.24 3.83 5.77
CA GLY A 158 -0.18 2.50 5.35
C GLY A 158 -0.85 2.48 3.99
N GLU A 159 -1.62 3.52 3.64
CA GLU A 159 -2.25 3.65 2.32
C GLU A 159 -1.21 3.85 1.22
N VAL A 160 -0.23 4.73 1.42
CA VAL A 160 0.87 4.95 0.46
C VAL A 160 1.69 3.68 0.28
N LEU A 161 2.06 3.00 1.38
CA LEU A 161 2.80 1.74 1.33
C LEU A 161 2.02 0.65 0.59
N SER A 162 0.71 0.54 0.83
CA SER A 162 -0.14 -0.43 0.14
C SER A 162 -0.17 -0.23 -1.38
N ARG A 163 -0.07 1.01 -1.87
CA ARG A 163 0.03 1.30 -3.32
C ARG A 163 1.32 0.77 -3.93
N VAL A 164 2.45 0.93 -3.24
CA VAL A 164 3.77 0.45 -3.71
C VAL A 164 3.86 -1.07 -3.70
N THR A 165 3.24 -1.72 -2.72
CA THR A 165 3.34 -3.16 -2.49
C THR A 165 2.12 -3.90 -3.07
N ASN A 166 1.00 -3.86 -2.37
CA ASN A 166 -0.18 -4.69 -2.66
C ASN A 166 -0.84 -4.39 -4.00
N ASP A 167 -1.00 -3.09 -4.36
CA ASP A 167 -1.67 -2.72 -5.60
C ASP A 167 -0.82 -3.06 -6.82
N VAL A 168 0.49 -2.79 -6.77
CA VAL A 168 1.42 -3.15 -7.86
C VAL A 168 1.57 -4.68 -7.98
N ASP A 169 1.57 -5.43 -6.87
CA ASP A 169 1.60 -6.89 -6.92
C ASP A 169 0.30 -7.48 -7.47
N THR A 170 -0.85 -6.91 -7.11
CA THR A 170 -2.15 -7.27 -7.69
C THR A 170 -2.16 -7.07 -9.20
N LEU A 171 -1.61 -5.95 -9.69
CA LEU A 171 -1.43 -5.70 -11.13
C LEU A 171 -0.55 -6.76 -11.79
N SER A 172 0.62 -7.05 -11.20
CA SER A 172 1.56 -8.03 -11.73
C SER A 172 0.96 -9.43 -11.85
N GLN A 173 0.34 -9.91 -10.79
CA GLN A 173 -0.29 -11.23 -10.76
C GLN A 173 -1.45 -11.32 -11.73
N SER A 174 -2.30 -10.31 -11.73
CA SER A 174 -3.47 -10.25 -12.61
C SER A 174 -3.09 -10.21 -14.08
N LEU A 175 -2.10 -9.41 -14.47
CA LEU A 175 -1.66 -9.33 -15.85
C LEU A 175 -1.08 -10.66 -16.33
N ASN A 176 -0.22 -11.28 -15.51
CA ASN A 176 0.39 -12.55 -15.86
C ASN A 176 -0.65 -13.67 -16.04
N GLN A 177 -1.63 -13.74 -15.13
CA GLN A 177 -2.62 -14.80 -15.10
C GLN A 177 -3.83 -14.50 -16.01
N SER A 178 -4.42 -13.30 -15.91
CA SER A 178 -5.68 -12.99 -16.60
C SER A 178 -5.53 -12.86 -18.10
N ALA A 179 -4.48 -12.19 -18.59
CA ALA A 179 -4.28 -11.99 -20.02
C ALA A 179 -4.10 -13.34 -20.73
N THR A 180 -3.23 -14.19 -20.21
CA THR A 180 -2.99 -15.55 -20.73
C THR A 180 -4.25 -16.40 -20.69
N GLN A 181 -4.93 -16.44 -19.53
CA GLN A 181 -6.11 -17.26 -19.33
C GLN A 181 -7.30 -16.83 -20.18
N MET A 182 -7.48 -15.53 -20.40
CA MET A 182 -8.50 -15.00 -21.31
C MET A 182 -8.29 -15.51 -22.73
N ILE A 183 -7.06 -15.36 -23.27
CA ILE A 183 -6.72 -15.79 -24.64
C ILE A 183 -6.94 -17.29 -24.80
N THR A 184 -6.39 -18.10 -23.90
CA THR A 184 -6.49 -19.56 -23.97
C THR A 184 -7.94 -20.03 -23.80
N SER A 185 -8.72 -19.43 -22.87
CA SER A 185 -10.13 -19.82 -22.65
C SER A 185 -11.01 -19.50 -23.85
N VAL A 186 -10.88 -18.27 -24.42
CA VAL A 186 -11.65 -17.89 -25.61
C VAL A 186 -11.28 -18.78 -26.81
N THR A 187 -9.99 -19.02 -27.02
CA THR A 187 -9.51 -19.91 -28.09
C THR A 187 -10.02 -21.34 -27.89
N THR A 188 -10.02 -21.84 -26.64
CA THR A 188 -10.55 -23.19 -26.33
C THR A 188 -12.03 -23.28 -26.59
N ILE A 189 -12.84 -22.32 -26.14
CA ILE A 189 -14.30 -22.32 -26.36
C ILE A 189 -14.61 -22.37 -27.85
N ILE A 190 -14.00 -21.46 -28.63
CA ILE A 190 -14.23 -21.39 -30.08
C ILE A 190 -13.74 -22.66 -30.78
N GLY A 191 -12.52 -23.08 -30.49
CA GLY A 191 -11.92 -24.23 -31.15
C GLY A 191 -12.61 -25.56 -30.81
N VAL A 192 -12.95 -25.77 -29.54
CA VAL A 192 -13.72 -26.96 -29.12
C VAL A 192 -15.11 -26.98 -29.75
N LEU A 193 -15.79 -25.84 -29.81
CA LEU A 193 -17.10 -25.75 -30.46
C LEU A 193 -17.03 -26.11 -31.96
N ILE A 194 -16.02 -25.61 -32.67
CA ILE A 194 -15.79 -25.96 -34.09
C ILE A 194 -15.56 -27.47 -34.23
N MET A 195 -14.75 -28.06 -33.35
CA MET A 195 -14.47 -29.51 -33.38
C MET A 195 -15.69 -30.34 -33.06
N MET A 196 -16.52 -29.95 -32.09
CA MET A 196 -17.79 -30.62 -31.76
C MET A 196 -18.77 -30.60 -32.94
N ILE A 197 -18.95 -29.43 -33.56
CA ILE A 197 -19.83 -29.28 -34.77
C ILE A 197 -19.28 -30.14 -35.90
N SER A 198 -17.96 -30.25 -36.09
CA SER A 198 -17.34 -31.02 -37.16
C SER A 198 -17.55 -32.54 -36.99
N ILE A 199 -17.78 -33.03 -35.76
CA ILE A 199 -18.07 -34.45 -35.46
C ILE A 199 -19.57 -34.73 -35.63
N SER A 200 -20.41 -33.99 -34.92
CA SER A 200 -21.88 -34.17 -34.97
C SER A 200 -22.58 -32.90 -34.45
N PRO A 201 -23.29 -32.14 -35.33
CA PRO A 201 -24.12 -31.02 -34.90
C PRO A 201 -25.19 -31.39 -33.88
N LEU A 202 -25.80 -32.58 -34.06
CA LEU A 202 -26.87 -33.04 -33.16
C LEU A 202 -26.36 -33.31 -31.74
N MET A 203 -25.21 -33.96 -31.60
CA MET A 203 -24.56 -34.19 -30.28
C MET A 203 -24.12 -32.83 -29.66
N THR A 204 -23.70 -31.87 -30.48
CA THR A 204 -23.33 -30.52 -30.04
C THR A 204 -24.52 -29.79 -29.42
N VAL A 205 -25.71 -29.88 -29.99
CA VAL A 205 -26.94 -29.29 -29.44
C VAL A 205 -27.23 -29.85 -28.04
N ILE A 206 -27.14 -31.20 -27.87
CA ILE A 206 -27.35 -31.83 -26.55
C ILE A 206 -26.31 -31.33 -25.53
N ALA A 207 -25.05 -31.24 -25.92
CA ALA A 207 -24.00 -30.74 -25.04
C ALA A 207 -24.23 -29.26 -24.66
N LEU A 208 -24.68 -28.43 -25.60
CA LEU A 208 -24.99 -27.02 -25.34
C LEU A 208 -26.21 -26.84 -24.43
N LEU A 209 -27.18 -27.75 -24.44
CA LEU A 209 -28.35 -27.72 -23.52
C LEU A 209 -27.95 -27.88 -22.04
N ILE A 210 -26.80 -28.46 -21.76
CA ILE A 210 -26.26 -28.59 -20.39
C ILE A 210 -25.95 -27.21 -19.80
N LEU A 211 -25.52 -26.25 -20.61
CA LEU A 211 -25.11 -24.93 -20.15
C LEU A 211 -26.24 -24.12 -19.47
N PRO A 212 -27.42 -23.93 -20.10
CA PRO A 212 -28.50 -23.20 -19.43
C PRO A 212 -28.98 -23.92 -18.16
N VAL A 213 -29.00 -25.25 -18.13
CA VAL A 213 -29.35 -26.02 -16.92
C VAL A 213 -28.32 -25.71 -15.81
N SER A 214 -27.05 -25.78 -16.12
CA SER A 214 -25.98 -25.43 -15.17
C SER A 214 -26.08 -23.99 -14.68
N MET A 215 -26.32 -23.03 -15.58
CA MET A 215 -26.45 -21.60 -15.23
C MET A 215 -27.63 -21.34 -14.28
N VAL A 216 -28.77 -21.98 -14.51
CA VAL A 216 -29.96 -21.86 -13.62
C VAL A 216 -29.62 -22.40 -12.24
N LEU A 217 -29.03 -23.59 -12.15
CA LEU A 217 -28.69 -24.22 -10.87
C LEU A 217 -27.64 -23.37 -10.10
N ILE A 218 -26.59 -22.88 -10.76
CA ILE A 218 -25.59 -22.01 -10.17
C ILE A 218 -26.26 -20.73 -9.65
N SER A 219 -27.11 -20.08 -10.46
CA SER A 219 -27.79 -18.85 -10.08
C SER A 219 -28.65 -19.03 -8.82
N VAL A 220 -29.36 -20.15 -8.71
CA VAL A 220 -30.15 -20.50 -7.52
C VAL A 220 -29.25 -20.63 -6.29
N ILE A 221 -28.15 -21.37 -6.41
CA ILE A 221 -27.21 -21.59 -5.29
C ILE A 221 -26.58 -20.26 -4.86
N VAL A 222 -26.06 -19.47 -5.81
CA VAL A 222 -25.43 -18.17 -5.56
C VAL A 222 -26.41 -17.23 -4.87
N LYS A 223 -27.64 -17.11 -5.37
CA LYS A 223 -28.67 -16.25 -4.77
C LYS A 223 -28.95 -16.60 -3.31
N HIS A 224 -28.99 -17.89 -2.97
CA HIS A 224 -29.22 -18.35 -1.59
C HIS A 224 -27.98 -18.23 -0.71
N SER A 225 -26.78 -18.47 -1.26
CA SER A 225 -25.50 -18.39 -0.53
C SER A 225 -25.12 -16.93 -0.22
N GLN A 226 -25.43 -15.99 -1.10
CA GLN A 226 -24.99 -14.59 -1.01
C GLN A 226 -25.40 -13.90 0.30
N LYS A 227 -26.58 -14.21 0.84
CA LYS A 227 -27.04 -13.68 2.13
C LYS A 227 -26.11 -14.10 3.27
N TYR A 228 -25.75 -15.37 3.31
CA TYR A 228 -24.88 -15.91 4.37
C TYR A 228 -23.44 -15.47 4.19
N PHE A 229 -22.98 -15.36 2.95
CA PHE A 229 -21.64 -14.84 2.63
C PHE A 229 -21.49 -13.38 3.10
N LYS A 230 -22.50 -12.53 2.85
CA LYS A 230 -22.50 -11.14 3.33
C LYS A 230 -22.45 -11.08 4.86
N SER A 231 -23.27 -11.87 5.54
CA SER A 231 -23.27 -11.97 7.01
C SER A 231 -21.93 -12.47 7.54
N GLN A 232 -21.34 -13.49 6.91
CA GLN A 232 -20.00 -13.99 7.26
C GLN A 232 -18.95 -12.87 7.19
N GLN A 233 -18.92 -12.08 6.11
CA GLN A 233 -17.97 -10.98 5.96
C GLN A 233 -18.20 -9.86 6.99
N GLU A 234 -19.46 -9.53 7.28
CA GLU A 234 -19.83 -8.53 8.27
C GLU A 234 -19.35 -8.91 9.67
N TYR A 235 -19.67 -10.14 10.10
CA TYR A 235 -19.27 -10.62 11.44
C TYR A 235 -17.78 -10.93 11.55
N LEU A 236 -17.12 -11.34 10.47
CA LEU A 236 -15.66 -11.42 10.44
C LEU A 236 -15.01 -10.04 10.67
N GLY A 237 -15.60 -8.99 10.07
CA GLY A 237 -15.17 -7.61 10.33
C GLY A 237 -15.36 -7.18 11.78
N HIS A 238 -16.48 -7.55 12.42
CA HIS A 238 -16.74 -7.28 13.84
C HIS A 238 -15.74 -7.99 14.75
N ILE A 239 -15.46 -9.28 14.51
CA ILE A 239 -14.48 -10.03 15.29
C ILE A 239 -13.08 -9.43 15.16
N ASN A 240 -12.65 -9.10 13.94
CA ASN A 240 -11.34 -8.47 13.73
C ASN A 240 -11.24 -7.13 14.48
N GLY A 241 -12.28 -6.28 14.41
CA GLY A 241 -12.32 -5.02 15.16
C GLY A 241 -12.28 -5.23 16.67
N GLN A 242 -13.03 -6.21 17.18
CA GLN A 242 -13.04 -6.55 18.62
C GLN A 242 -11.68 -7.07 19.08
N VAL A 243 -11.04 -7.95 18.30
CA VAL A 243 -9.68 -8.46 18.62
C VAL A 243 -8.66 -7.32 18.63
N GLU A 244 -8.70 -6.42 17.65
CA GLU A 244 -7.81 -5.25 17.58
C GLU A 244 -8.01 -4.33 18.80
N GLU A 245 -9.26 -4.02 19.16
CA GLU A 245 -9.60 -3.18 20.31
C GLU A 245 -9.14 -3.80 21.64
N VAL A 246 -9.47 -5.09 21.83
CA VAL A 246 -9.12 -5.82 23.07
C VAL A 246 -7.61 -6.03 23.19
N TYR A 247 -6.93 -6.35 22.08
CA TYR A 247 -5.48 -6.54 22.10
C TYR A 247 -4.75 -5.22 22.35
N GLY A 248 -5.19 -4.12 21.69
CA GLY A 248 -4.64 -2.79 21.94
C GLY A 248 -4.91 -2.28 23.35
N GLY A 249 -6.08 -2.60 23.92
CA GLY A 249 -6.49 -2.25 25.27
C GLY A 249 -6.23 -3.34 26.35
N HIS A 250 -5.41 -4.35 26.05
CA HIS A 250 -5.27 -5.53 26.92
C HIS A 250 -4.88 -5.20 28.39
N ASN A 251 -4.00 -4.24 28.57
CA ASN A 251 -3.62 -3.77 29.91
C ASN A 251 -4.82 -3.21 30.71
N ILE A 252 -5.75 -2.55 30.01
CA ILE A 252 -6.95 -2.00 30.64
C ILE A 252 -7.93 -3.13 30.99
N VAL A 253 -8.13 -4.10 30.08
CA VAL A 253 -8.95 -5.29 30.35
C VAL A 253 -8.45 -6.00 31.60
N LYS A 254 -7.12 -6.21 31.71
CA LYS A 254 -6.47 -6.82 32.88
C LYS A 254 -6.64 -5.98 34.16
N ALA A 255 -6.40 -4.67 34.07
CA ALA A 255 -6.50 -3.78 35.23
C ALA A 255 -7.92 -3.72 35.84
N PHE A 256 -8.95 -3.92 35.02
CA PHE A 256 -10.35 -3.91 35.44
C PHE A 256 -10.98 -5.30 35.59
N ASN A 257 -10.23 -6.40 35.43
CA ASN A 257 -10.69 -7.80 35.51
C ASN A 257 -11.93 -8.05 34.62
N LYS A 258 -11.83 -7.67 33.34
CA LYS A 258 -12.94 -7.75 32.38
C LYS A 258 -12.76 -8.85 31.33
N GLU A 259 -11.86 -9.82 31.57
CA GLU A 259 -11.55 -10.92 30.64
C GLU A 259 -12.77 -11.77 30.31
N GLU A 260 -13.56 -12.14 31.32
CA GLU A 260 -14.74 -12.98 31.11
C GLU A 260 -15.85 -12.26 30.30
N ASP A 261 -16.02 -10.96 30.53
CA ASP A 261 -16.99 -10.14 29.78
C ASP A 261 -16.60 -10.06 28.30
N VAL A 262 -15.30 -9.83 28.03
CA VAL A 262 -14.76 -9.76 26.67
C VAL A 262 -14.87 -11.12 25.95
N ILE A 263 -14.56 -12.22 26.63
CA ILE A 263 -14.67 -13.57 26.06
C ILE A 263 -16.14 -13.88 25.72
N ARG A 264 -17.07 -13.55 26.59
CA ARG A 264 -18.50 -13.77 26.35
C ARG A 264 -19.00 -12.98 25.11
N GLU A 265 -18.62 -11.72 24.97
CA GLU A 265 -18.99 -10.89 23.81
C GLU A 265 -18.37 -11.45 22.52
N PHE A 266 -17.11 -11.93 22.60
CA PHE A 266 -16.45 -12.59 21.47
C PHE A 266 -17.19 -13.87 21.07
N ASP A 267 -17.57 -14.73 22.03
CA ASP A 267 -18.25 -15.98 21.77
C ASP A 267 -19.63 -15.76 21.12
N GLU A 268 -20.39 -14.76 21.57
CA GLU A 268 -21.68 -14.38 20.96
C GLU A 268 -21.51 -14.00 19.48
N THR A 269 -20.50 -13.17 19.18
CA THR A 269 -20.19 -12.72 17.81
C THR A 269 -19.67 -13.88 16.95
N ASN A 270 -18.81 -14.73 17.53
CA ASN A 270 -18.23 -15.89 16.87
C ASN A 270 -19.28 -16.96 16.55
N ASP A 271 -20.29 -17.15 17.40
CA ASP A 271 -21.41 -18.08 17.15
C ASP A 271 -22.22 -17.67 15.90
N ILE A 272 -22.46 -16.37 15.73
CA ILE A 272 -23.15 -15.85 14.54
C ILE A 272 -22.26 -16.02 13.29
N LEU A 273 -20.96 -15.73 13.41
CA LEU A 273 -19.98 -15.96 12.35
C LEU A 273 -19.96 -17.45 11.95
N PHE A 274 -19.85 -18.35 12.93
CA PHE A 274 -19.85 -19.80 12.69
C PHE A 274 -21.09 -20.26 11.92
N ARG A 275 -22.29 -19.89 12.36
CA ARG A 275 -23.55 -20.27 11.69
C ARG A 275 -23.65 -19.72 10.27
N SER A 276 -23.19 -18.49 10.05
CA SER A 276 -23.19 -17.86 8.74
C SER A 276 -22.15 -18.47 7.81
N ALA A 277 -20.94 -18.71 8.31
CA ALA A 277 -19.86 -19.34 7.59
C ALA A 277 -20.20 -20.79 7.21
N TRP A 278 -20.77 -21.58 8.15
CA TRP A 278 -21.18 -22.95 7.88
C TRP A 278 -22.18 -23.04 6.72
N LYS A 279 -23.24 -22.21 6.76
CA LYS A 279 -24.26 -22.19 5.69
C LYS A 279 -23.69 -21.68 4.36
N SER A 280 -22.84 -20.67 4.39
CA SER A 280 -22.16 -20.12 3.21
C SER A 280 -21.26 -21.17 2.56
N GLN A 281 -20.42 -21.84 3.35
CA GLN A 281 -19.49 -22.87 2.88
C GLN A 281 -20.20 -24.13 2.40
N PHE A 282 -21.27 -24.57 3.11
CA PHE A 282 -22.06 -25.71 2.69
C PHE A 282 -22.71 -25.48 1.32
N LEU A 283 -23.40 -24.34 1.14
CA LEU A 283 -24.05 -24.01 -0.14
C LEU A 283 -23.01 -23.84 -1.27
N SER A 284 -21.91 -23.15 -1.00
CA SER A 284 -20.83 -22.99 -1.98
C SER A 284 -20.15 -24.31 -2.30
N GLY A 285 -19.95 -25.18 -1.30
CA GLY A 285 -19.35 -26.51 -1.46
C GLY A 285 -20.21 -27.48 -2.28
N MET A 286 -21.52 -27.30 -2.26
CA MET A 286 -22.43 -28.09 -3.09
C MET A 286 -22.33 -27.79 -4.59
N MET A 287 -21.73 -26.64 -4.97
CA MET A 287 -21.65 -26.20 -6.36
C MET A 287 -20.88 -27.21 -7.23
N MET A 288 -19.71 -27.69 -6.76
CA MET A 288 -18.91 -28.67 -7.50
C MET A 288 -19.62 -30.05 -7.69
N PRO A 289 -20.16 -30.70 -6.66
CA PRO A 289 -20.93 -31.93 -6.84
C PRO A 289 -22.12 -31.80 -7.80
N ILE A 290 -22.87 -30.72 -7.71
CA ILE A 290 -24.02 -30.46 -8.59
C ILE A 290 -23.55 -30.26 -10.05
N MET A 291 -22.48 -29.52 -10.26
CA MET A 291 -21.90 -29.35 -11.60
C MET A 291 -21.38 -30.67 -12.18
N GLN A 292 -20.74 -31.49 -11.36
CA GLN A 292 -20.33 -32.84 -11.77
C GLN A 292 -21.52 -33.72 -12.12
N PHE A 293 -22.59 -33.67 -11.33
CA PHE A 293 -23.80 -34.43 -11.61
C PHE A 293 -24.43 -34.03 -12.95
N VAL A 294 -24.57 -32.72 -13.20
CA VAL A 294 -25.10 -32.20 -14.47
C VAL A 294 -24.19 -32.58 -15.65
N GLY A 295 -22.88 -32.48 -15.46
CA GLY A 295 -21.87 -32.90 -16.45
C GLY A 295 -21.98 -34.39 -16.77
N ASN A 296 -22.21 -35.25 -15.75
CA ASN A 296 -22.39 -36.68 -15.93
C ASN A 296 -23.72 -37.03 -16.63
N LEU A 297 -24.81 -36.29 -16.38
CA LEU A 297 -26.05 -36.44 -17.16
C LEU A 297 -25.79 -36.11 -18.64
N GLY A 298 -25.02 -35.05 -18.93
CA GLY A 298 -24.61 -34.75 -20.28
C GLY A 298 -23.75 -35.83 -20.92
N TYR A 299 -22.82 -36.40 -20.16
CA TYR A 299 -22.01 -37.54 -20.59
C TYR A 299 -22.90 -38.75 -20.99
N VAL A 300 -23.91 -39.08 -20.18
CA VAL A 300 -24.86 -40.16 -20.46
C VAL A 300 -25.64 -39.86 -21.76
N GLY A 301 -26.18 -38.63 -21.90
CA GLY A 301 -26.92 -38.24 -23.11
C GLY A 301 -26.07 -38.33 -24.38
N VAL A 302 -24.83 -37.83 -24.32
CA VAL A 302 -23.85 -37.88 -25.42
C VAL A 302 -23.47 -39.34 -25.74
N SER A 303 -23.31 -40.20 -24.72
CA SER A 303 -22.97 -41.63 -24.92
C SER A 303 -24.11 -42.41 -25.57
N ILE A 304 -25.35 -42.19 -25.15
CA ILE A 304 -26.53 -42.83 -25.75
C ILE A 304 -26.72 -42.42 -27.21
N LEU A 305 -26.69 -41.10 -27.47
CA LEU A 305 -26.84 -40.60 -28.83
C LEU A 305 -25.65 -40.98 -29.71
N GLY A 306 -24.42 -40.87 -29.19
CA GLY A 306 -23.20 -41.30 -29.88
C GLY A 306 -23.21 -42.78 -30.24
N GLY A 307 -23.62 -43.64 -29.31
CA GLY A 307 -23.80 -45.09 -29.58
C GLY A 307 -24.82 -45.35 -30.69
N TYR A 308 -25.96 -44.66 -30.67
CA TYR A 308 -26.97 -44.75 -31.72
C TYR A 308 -26.45 -44.33 -33.10
N LEU A 309 -25.72 -43.20 -33.17
CA LEU A 309 -25.13 -42.70 -34.39
C LEU A 309 -23.98 -43.61 -34.90
N ALA A 310 -23.22 -44.22 -34.01
CA ALA A 310 -22.17 -45.17 -34.38
C ALA A 310 -22.75 -46.47 -34.94
N ILE A 311 -23.87 -47.00 -34.40
CA ILE A 311 -24.58 -48.15 -34.94
C ILE A 311 -25.12 -47.82 -36.33
N LYS A 312 -25.59 -46.60 -36.57
CA LYS A 312 -25.99 -46.08 -37.89
C LYS A 312 -24.81 -45.77 -38.82
N GLN A 313 -23.57 -45.97 -38.39
CA GLN A 313 -22.34 -45.70 -39.11
C GLN A 313 -22.19 -44.22 -39.54
N THR A 314 -22.86 -43.29 -38.86
CA THR A 314 -22.79 -41.85 -39.13
C THR A 314 -21.52 -41.26 -38.51
N ILE A 315 -21.03 -41.80 -37.41
CA ILE A 315 -19.78 -41.44 -36.71
C ILE A 315 -19.01 -42.72 -36.33
N GLU A 316 -17.71 -42.57 -36.05
CA GLU A 316 -16.87 -43.67 -35.61
C GLU A 316 -16.87 -43.78 -34.06
N VAL A 317 -16.49 -44.95 -33.53
CA VAL A 317 -16.45 -45.17 -32.07
C VAL A 317 -15.47 -44.21 -31.39
N GLY A 318 -14.35 -43.90 -32.01
CA GLY A 318 -13.38 -42.92 -31.53
C GLY A 318 -13.92 -41.49 -31.51
N ASP A 319 -14.91 -41.14 -32.35
CA ASP A 319 -15.54 -39.85 -32.32
C ASP A 319 -16.38 -39.65 -31.03
N ILE A 320 -16.99 -40.70 -30.49
CA ILE A 320 -17.71 -40.65 -29.21
C ILE A 320 -16.73 -40.29 -28.10
N GLN A 321 -15.56 -40.92 -28.05
CA GLN A 321 -14.52 -40.63 -27.05
C GLN A 321 -14.02 -39.19 -27.20
N SER A 322 -13.72 -38.76 -28.42
CA SER A 322 -13.26 -37.38 -28.70
C SER A 322 -14.33 -36.36 -28.26
N PHE A 323 -15.59 -36.62 -28.57
CA PHE A 323 -16.69 -35.74 -28.22
C PHE A 323 -16.91 -35.62 -26.70
N ILE A 324 -16.83 -36.70 -25.96
CA ILE A 324 -16.90 -36.71 -24.49
C ILE A 324 -15.78 -35.81 -23.91
N GLN A 325 -14.57 -35.91 -24.45
CA GLN A 325 -13.44 -35.09 -24.00
C GLN A 325 -13.65 -33.61 -24.36
N TYR A 326 -14.21 -33.31 -25.52
CA TYR A 326 -14.56 -31.92 -25.87
C TYR A 326 -15.63 -31.33 -24.97
N VAL A 327 -16.68 -32.09 -24.60
CA VAL A 327 -17.69 -31.63 -23.63
C VAL A 327 -17.06 -31.22 -22.29
N ARG A 328 -16.13 -32.04 -21.80
CA ARG A 328 -15.38 -31.74 -20.55
C ARG A 328 -14.51 -30.49 -20.73
N SER A 329 -13.79 -30.37 -21.85
CA SER A 329 -12.92 -29.25 -22.16
C SER A 329 -13.66 -27.95 -22.47
N PHE A 330 -14.97 -27.99 -22.69
CA PHE A 330 -15.80 -26.82 -22.99
C PHE A 330 -16.30 -26.10 -21.73
N THR A 331 -16.58 -26.84 -20.66
CA THR A 331 -17.19 -26.28 -19.44
C THR A 331 -16.17 -25.50 -18.59
N GLN A 332 -14.95 -25.97 -18.51
CA GLN A 332 -13.89 -25.36 -17.68
C GLN A 332 -13.51 -23.93 -18.12
N PRO A 333 -13.28 -23.64 -19.41
CA PRO A 333 -12.95 -22.28 -19.85
C PRO A 333 -14.04 -21.25 -19.59
N ILE A 334 -15.32 -21.64 -19.58
CA ILE A 334 -16.43 -20.74 -19.24
C ILE A 334 -16.31 -20.25 -17.79
N GLN A 335 -15.99 -21.14 -16.87
CA GLN A 335 -15.74 -20.77 -15.46
C GLN A 335 -14.51 -19.86 -15.34
N GLN A 336 -13.45 -20.15 -16.10
CA GLN A 336 -12.22 -19.36 -16.12
C GLN A 336 -12.47 -17.92 -16.61
N VAL A 337 -13.28 -17.73 -17.67
CA VAL A 337 -13.64 -16.38 -18.16
C VAL A 337 -14.39 -15.59 -17.07
N ALA A 338 -15.28 -16.23 -16.33
CA ALA A 338 -15.97 -15.57 -15.21
C ALA A 338 -15.01 -15.16 -14.08
N GLN A 339 -14.03 -16.01 -13.76
CA GLN A 339 -12.99 -15.67 -12.77
C GLN A 339 -12.09 -14.52 -13.24
N VAL A 340 -11.69 -14.53 -14.51
CA VAL A 340 -10.91 -13.46 -15.12
C VAL A 340 -11.67 -12.13 -15.09
N ALA A 341 -12.98 -12.11 -15.32
CA ALA A 341 -13.78 -10.91 -15.22
C ALA A 341 -13.75 -10.28 -13.81
N ASN A 342 -13.82 -11.10 -12.76
CA ASN A 342 -13.69 -10.63 -11.38
C ASN A 342 -12.25 -10.12 -11.08
N MET A 343 -11.24 -10.83 -11.57
CA MET A 343 -9.84 -10.45 -11.40
C MET A 343 -9.54 -9.12 -12.13
N LEU A 344 -10.09 -8.89 -13.31
CA LEU A 344 -9.95 -7.62 -14.03
C LEU A 344 -10.59 -6.44 -13.29
N GLN A 345 -11.68 -6.67 -12.55
CA GLN A 345 -12.25 -5.62 -11.68
C GLN A 345 -11.31 -5.24 -10.54
N SER A 346 -10.71 -6.23 -9.87
CA SER A 346 -9.71 -5.99 -8.81
C SER A 346 -8.46 -5.32 -9.36
N THR A 347 -8.01 -5.74 -10.56
CA THR A 347 -6.90 -5.11 -11.28
C THR A 347 -7.20 -3.66 -11.60
N ALA A 348 -8.40 -3.35 -12.09
CA ALA A 348 -8.79 -1.98 -12.39
C ALA A 348 -8.82 -1.11 -11.12
N ALA A 349 -9.35 -1.61 -10.00
CA ALA A 349 -9.37 -0.88 -8.74
C ALA A 349 -7.94 -0.60 -8.20
N ALA A 350 -7.05 -1.60 -8.25
CA ALA A 350 -5.65 -1.42 -7.87
C ALA A 350 -4.93 -0.44 -8.81
N SER A 351 -5.16 -0.56 -10.14
CA SER A 351 -4.60 0.38 -11.13
C SER A 351 -5.09 1.80 -10.91
N GLU A 352 -6.38 1.99 -10.59
CA GLU A 352 -6.98 3.30 -10.34
C GLU A 352 -6.26 3.99 -9.17
N ARG A 353 -6.06 3.31 -8.04
CA ARG A 353 -5.34 3.86 -6.89
C ARG A 353 -3.88 4.21 -7.19
N VAL A 354 -3.20 3.36 -7.98
CA VAL A 354 -1.82 3.65 -8.41
C VAL A 354 -1.79 4.87 -9.33
N PHE A 355 -2.70 4.97 -10.30
CA PHE A 355 -2.73 6.09 -11.23
C PHE A 355 -3.23 7.37 -10.56
N GLU A 356 -4.18 7.33 -9.64
CA GLU A 356 -4.58 8.48 -8.82
C GLU A 356 -3.35 9.05 -8.10
N PHE A 357 -2.52 8.20 -7.50
CA PHE A 357 -1.29 8.64 -6.85
C PHE A 357 -0.26 9.22 -7.83
N LEU A 358 -0.06 8.58 -8.99
CA LEU A 358 0.90 9.08 -9.99
C LEU A 358 0.44 10.38 -10.66
N ASP A 359 -0.87 10.63 -10.73
CA ASP A 359 -1.45 11.86 -11.29
C ASP A 359 -1.52 13.03 -10.28
N GLU A 360 -1.29 12.77 -8.97
CA GLU A 360 -1.31 13.80 -7.94
C GLU A 360 -0.31 14.92 -8.24
N LYS A 361 -0.65 16.15 -7.86
CA LYS A 361 0.19 17.31 -8.08
C LYS A 361 1.46 17.22 -7.24
N GLU A 362 2.61 17.37 -7.89
CA GLU A 362 3.91 17.45 -7.22
C GLU A 362 4.15 18.86 -6.67
N GLU A 363 5.03 19.00 -5.67
CA GLU A 363 5.47 20.32 -5.25
C GLU A 363 6.43 20.93 -6.27
N ASP A 364 6.34 22.25 -6.46
CA ASP A 364 7.22 22.97 -7.37
C ASP A 364 8.64 22.99 -6.79
N GLN A 365 9.56 22.20 -7.37
CA GLN A 365 10.93 22.03 -6.87
C GLN A 365 11.85 23.18 -7.27
N PHE A 366 11.60 23.80 -8.43
CA PHE A 366 12.47 24.79 -9.06
C PHE A 366 11.78 26.15 -9.15
N ALA A 367 12.52 27.22 -8.84
CA ALA A 367 12.09 28.57 -9.09
C ALA A 367 12.39 28.96 -10.55
N GLU A 368 11.63 29.90 -11.12
CA GLU A 368 11.86 30.37 -12.49
C GLU A 368 13.23 31.06 -12.65
N ASN A 369 13.63 31.84 -11.65
CA ASN A 369 14.95 32.51 -11.60
C ASN A 369 15.57 32.24 -10.23
N PRO A 370 16.20 31.07 -10.00
CA PRO A 370 16.65 30.68 -8.69
C PRO A 370 17.77 31.55 -8.14
N VAL A 371 17.60 32.03 -6.91
CA VAL A 371 18.62 32.71 -6.13
C VAL A 371 19.58 31.66 -5.54
N SER A 372 20.90 31.92 -5.64
CA SER A 372 21.90 31.03 -5.02
C SER A 372 21.88 31.19 -3.49
N VAL A 373 22.04 30.08 -2.79
CA VAL A 373 22.20 30.09 -1.32
C VAL A 373 23.63 30.39 -0.86
N GLU A 374 24.59 30.45 -1.79
CA GLU A 374 25.97 30.73 -1.48
C GLU A 374 26.16 32.19 -0.98
N GLY A 375 26.83 32.34 0.16
CA GLY A 375 27.11 33.64 0.75
C GLY A 375 25.99 34.24 1.60
N LEU A 376 24.84 33.58 1.70
CA LEU A 376 23.75 34.01 2.58
C LEU A 376 24.16 33.87 4.05
N GLN A 377 23.72 34.81 4.87
CA GLN A 377 24.07 34.90 6.29
C GLN A 377 23.00 34.28 7.21
N GLY A 378 21.74 34.29 6.77
CA GLY A 378 20.63 33.72 7.53
C GLY A 378 19.82 34.75 8.33
N ASN A 379 19.75 36.00 7.84
CA ASN A 379 18.74 36.94 8.32
C ASN A 379 17.37 36.49 7.83
N VAL A 380 16.35 36.42 8.70
CA VAL A 380 15.00 35.97 8.35
C VAL A 380 13.99 37.08 8.62
N GLU A 381 13.17 37.40 7.64
CA GLU A 381 12.10 38.38 7.76
C GLU A 381 10.74 37.75 7.39
N PHE A 382 9.75 37.93 8.25
CA PHE A 382 8.37 37.57 8.00
C PHE A 382 7.59 38.87 7.77
N GLU A 383 6.94 38.99 6.62
CA GLU A 383 6.16 40.17 6.22
C GLU A 383 4.71 39.79 6.03
N HIS A 384 3.86 40.15 6.97
CA HIS A 384 2.39 39.93 6.92
C HIS A 384 2.01 38.53 6.45
N VAL A 385 2.59 37.52 7.09
CA VAL A 385 2.37 36.12 6.72
C VAL A 385 1.00 35.65 7.18
N HIS A 386 0.18 35.20 6.23
CA HIS A 386 -1.12 34.60 6.46
C HIS A 386 -1.10 33.16 5.95
N PHE A 387 -1.65 32.23 6.75
CA PHE A 387 -1.69 30.82 6.37
C PHE A 387 -2.81 30.04 7.07
N GLY A 388 -3.43 29.12 6.32
CA GLY A 388 -4.29 28.05 6.81
C GLY A 388 -4.13 26.81 5.94
N TYR A 389 -4.15 25.64 6.55
CA TYR A 389 -4.13 24.35 5.81
C TYR A 389 -5.39 24.17 4.96
N ASN A 390 -6.50 24.78 5.40
CA ASN A 390 -7.73 24.88 4.65
C ASN A 390 -8.06 26.37 4.47
N PRO A 391 -8.48 26.85 3.27
CA PRO A 391 -8.86 28.23 3.04
C PRO A 391 -9.95 28.77 3.99
N GLU A 392 -10.79 27.89 4.53
CA GLU A 392 -11.85 28.27 5.49
C GLU A 392 -11.36 28.39 6.93
N HIS A 393 -10.12 27.94 7.24
CA HIS A 393 -9.57 27.95 8.59
C HIS A 393 -8.16 28.50 8.62
N ILE A 394 -8.04 29.81 8.85
CA ILE A 394 -6.76 30.50 8.98
C ILE A 394 -6.16 30.16 10.35
N ILE A 395 -4.88 29.80 10.37
CA ILE A 395 -4.12 29.44 11.58
C ILE A 395 -3.09 30.53 11.91
N ILE A 396 -2.53 31.19 10.92
CA ILE A 396 -1.64 32.33 11.06
C ILE A 396 -2.36 33.53 10.42
N ASN A 397 -2.71 34.55 11.22
CA ASN A 397 -3.55 35.66 10.76
C ASN A 397 -2.72 36.81 10.19
N ASP A 398 -1.69 37.29 10.93
CA ASP A 398 -0.76 38.34 10.47
C ASP A 398 0.57 38.22 11.25
N PHE A 399 1.45 37.36 10.77
CA PHE A 399 2.72 37.13 11.43
C PHE A 399 3.83 38.00 10.79
N SER A 400 4.38 38.96 11.55
CA SER A 400 5.46 39.85 11.12
C SER A 400 6.56 39.87 12.15
N ALA A 401 7.82 39.53 11.75
CA ALA A 401 8.99 39.55 12.61
C ALA A 401 10.25 39.71 11.80
N LYS A 402 11.29 40.33 12.39
CA LYS A 402 12.64 40.47 11.80
C LYS A 402 13.67 39.84 12.73
N VAL A 403 14.44 38.93 12.18
CA VAL A 403 15.49 38.17 12.86
C VAL A 403 16.82 38.40 12.18
N LYS A 404 17.84 38.72 12.94
CA LYS A 404 19.20 38.93 12.44
C LYS A 404 20.03 37.66 12.51
N GLU A 405 21.05 37.57 11.68
CA GLU A 405 22.06 36.53 11.72
C GLU A 405 22.56 36.27 13.14
N GLY A 406 22.67 35.02 13.52
CA GLY A 406 23.22 34.56 14.80
C GLY A 406 22.31 34.75 16.02
N GLN A 407 21.12 35.35 15.88
CA GLN A 407 20.20 35.51 16.98
C GLN A 407 19.54 34.18 17.39
N LYS A 408 19.29 34.07 18.70
CA LYS A 408 18.50 32.97 19.29
C LYS A 408 17.07 33.45 19.54
N ILE A 409 16.13 32.87 18.83
CA ILE A 409 14.71 33.22 18.87
C ILE A 409 13.93 32.17 19.64
N ALA A 410 13.26 32.55 20.72
CA ALA A 410 12.32 31.67 21.41
C ALA A 410 10.89 31.92 20.94
N ILE A 411 10.20 30.90 20.46
CA ILE A 411 8.78 30.95 20.10
C ILE A 411 7.99 30.34 21.26
N VAL A 412 7.19 31.13 21.95
CA VAL A 412 6.40 30.73 23.12
C VAL A 412 4.92 30.97 22.90
N GLY A 413 4.07 30.20 23.56
CA GLY A 413 2.62 30.33 23.49
C GLY A 413 1.90 29.02 23.81
N PRO A 414 0.57 29.04 24.01
CA PRO A 414 -0.21 27.86 24.32
C PRO A 414 -0.21 26.84 23.17
N THR A 415 -0.65 25.61 23.47
CA THR A 415 -0.87 24.62 22.44
C THR A 415 -1.92 25.10 21.45
N GLY A 416 -1.66 24.94 20.15
CA GLY A 416 -2.56 25.44 19.10
C GLY A 416 -2.29 26.89 18.65
N ALA A 417 -1.34 27.63 19.26
CA ALA A 417 -1.01 29.01 18.88
C ALA A 417 -0.37 29.16 17.49
N GLY A 418 -0.05 28.06 16.78
CA GLY A 418 0.55 28.11 15.44
C GLY A 418 2.08 27.95 15.39
N LYS A 419 2.76 27.68 16.52
CA LYS A 419 4.23 27.56 16.61
C LYS A 419 4.84 26.57 15.60
N THR A 420 4.35 25.36 15.57
CA THR A 420 4.80 24.30 14.63
C THR A 420 4.47 24.66 13.18
N THR A 421 3.34 25.33 12.94
CA THR A 421 2.95 25.80 11.61
C THR A 421 3.96 26.82 11.08
N MET A 422 4.41 27.76 11.92
CA MET A 422 5.45 28.73 11.52
C MET A 422 6.74 28.05 11.05
N ILE A 423 7.18 27.02 11.77
CA ILE A 423 8.35 26.22 11.38
C ILE A 423 8.14 25.50 10.05
N LYS A 424 6.97 24.90 9.83
CA LYS A 424 6.61 24.27 8.56
C LYS A 424 6.63 25.27 7.39
N LEU A 425 6.23 26.52 7.62
CA LEU A 425 6.28 27.61 6.62
C LEU A 425 7.70 28.07 6.36
N LEU A 426 8.52 28.24 7.40
CA LEU A 426 9.91 28.66 7.26
C LEU A 426 10.74 27.64 6.44
N MET A 427 10.51 26.33 6.66
CA MET A 427 11.10 25.23 5.88
C MET A 427 10.50 25.08 4.48
N ARG A 428 9.51 25.91 4.14
CA ARG A 428 8.76 25.82 2.89
C ARG A 428 8.21 24.40 2.65
N PHE A 429 7.70 23.73 3.71
CA PHE A 429 6.86 22.53 3.57
C PHE A 429 5.47 22.90 3.06
N TYR A 430 5.06 24.15 3.30
CA TYR A 430 3.87 24.79 2.77
C TYR A 430 4.23 26.19 2.26
N ASP A 431 3.59 26.62 1.20
CA ASP A 431 3.68 28.00 0.74
C ASP A 431 2.64 28.85 1.47
N VAL A 432 3.02 30.08 1.83
CA VAL A 432 2.11 31.04 2.48
C VAL A 432 0.93 31.43 1.57
N ASN A 433 -0.25 31.65 2.15
CA ASN A 433 -1.43 32.09 1.39
C ASN A 433 -1.28 33.56 0.94
N SER A 434 -0.75 34.43 1.82
CA SER A 434 -0.37 35.81 1.50
C SER A 434 0.78 36.26 2.40
N GLY A 435 1.38 37.42 2.08
CA GLY A 435 2.62 37.89 2.70
C GLY A 435 3.85 37.21 2.13
N ALA A 436 4.98 37.34 2.79
CA ALA A 436 6.25 36.79 2.37
C ALA A 436 7.12 36.35 3.55
N ILE A 437 7.90 35.28 3.35
CA ILE A 437 9.03 34.92 4.20
C ILE A 437 10.29 35.17 3.38
N LYS A 438 11.25 35.95 3.92
CA LYS A 438 12.47 36.28 3.23
C LYS A 438 13.70 35.82 3.99
N ILE A 439 14.73 35.41 3.27
CA ILE A 439 16.06 35.12 3.79
C ILE A 439 17.03 36.05 3.10
N ASP A 440 17.75 36.88 3.89
CA ASP A 440 18.67 37.90 3.40
C ASP A 440 18.06 38.81 2.31
N GLY A 441 16.76 39.17 2.48
CA GLY A 441 16.01 40.03 1.57
C GLY A 441 15.36 39.31 0.37
N HIS A 442 15.66 38.06 0.11
CA HIS A 442 15.08 37.26 -0.98
C HIS A 442 13.91 36.44 -0.48
N ASN A 443 12.81 36.39 -1.23
CA ASN A 443 11.64 35.54 -0.89
C ASN A 443 12.03 34.07 -0.94
N ILE A 444 11.59 33.26 0.03
CA ILE A 444 11.86 31.82 0.03
C ILE A 444 11.29 31.08 -1.22
N LYS A 445 10.33 31.68 -1.93
CA LYS A 445 9.81 31.18 -3.20
C LYS A 445 10.79 31.34 -4.36
N ASP A 446 11.75 32.24 -4.25
CA ASP A 446 12.75 32.50 -5.30
C ASP A 446 13.94 31.53 -5.27
N PHE A 447 13.97 30.64 -4.29
CA PHE A 447 14.98 29.56 -4.18
C PHE A 447 14.47 28.23 -4.72
N ASN A 448 15.37 27.41 -5.23
CA ASN A 448 15.11 26.00 -5.40
C ASN A 448 14.87 25.34 -4.02
N ARG A 449 13.83 24.54 -3.86
CA ARG A 449 13.47 23.98 -2.55
C ARG A 449 14.59 23.15 -1.91
N SER A 450 15.32 22.37 -2.70
CA SER A 450 16.44 21.56 -2.21
C SER A 450 17.59 22.41 -1.67
N GLU A 451 17.95 23.50 -2.38
CA GLU A 451 19.01 24.42 -1.96
C GLU A 451 18.58 25.23 -0.73
N LEU A 452 17.34 25.74 -0.71
CA LEU A 452 16.77 26.40 0.46
C LEU A 452 16.84 25.51 1.71
N ARG A 453 16.41 24.23 1.60
CA ARG A 453 16.40 23.30 2.73
C ARG A 453 17.79 22.93 3.23
N GLN A 454 18.84 23.05 2.41
CA GLN A 454 20.23 22.86 2.85
C GLN A 454 20.69 23.93 3.84
N MET A 455 20.07 25.11 3.84
CA MET A 455 20.39 26.18 4.81
C MET A 455 19.89 25.85 6.23
N PHE A 456 18.95 24.89 6.35
CA PHE A 456 18.30 24.57 7.62
C PHE A 456 18.82 23.28 8.25
N GLY A 457 19.04 23.32 9.56
CA GLY A 457 19.19 22.14 10.40
C GLY A 457 18.00 22.00 11.34
N MET A 458 17.50 20.78 11.53
CA MET A 458 16.30 20.56 12.33
C MET A 458 16.53 19.48 13.37
N VAL A 459 16.18 19.78 14.63
CA VAL A 459 16.12 18.82 15.73
C VAL A 459 14.69 18.85 16.27
N LEU A 460 13.91 17.82 15.94
CA LEU A 460 12.50 17.71 16.31
C LEU A 460 12.33 17.00 17.67
N GLN A 461 11.16 17.19 18.25
CA GLN A 461 10.68 16.46 19.42
C GLN A 461 10.68 14.94 19.19
N ASP A 462 10.06 14.50 18.09
CA ASP A 462 10.06 13.12 17.67
C ASP A 462 11.32 12.81 16.89
N THR A 463 12.30 12.26 17.61
CA THR A 463 13.60 11.90 17.03
C THR A 463 13.49 10.67 16.14
N TRP A 464 13.79 10.83 14.85
CA TRP A 464 13.80 9.73 13.89
C TRP A 464 15.23 9.28 13.55
N LEU A 465 15.50 7.99 13.75
CA LEU A 465 16.74 7.35 13.32
C LEU A 465 16.41 6.23 12.34
N PHE A 466 17.20 6.12 11.28
CA PHE A 466 17.04 5.08 10.26
C PHE A 466 17.65 3.75 10.74
N SER A 467 17.11 2.65 10.25
CA SER A 467 17.75 1.34 10.38
C SER A 467 19.11 1.38 9.67
N GLY A 468 20.19 1.12 10.39
CA GLY A 468 21.56 1.24 9.93
C GLY A 468 22.52 1.49 11.07
N SER A 469 23.80 1.75 10.78
CA SER A 469 24.78 2.03 11.82
C SER A 469 24.59 3.40 12.47
N ILE A 470 25.13 3.58 13.66
CA ILE A 470 25.18 4.90 14.32
C ILE A 470 25.93 5.89 13.43
N GLU A 471 27.02 5.47 12.79
CA GLU A 471 27.79 6.28 11.87
C GLU A 471 26.93 6.75 10.70
N ASP A 472 26.18 5.85 10.03
CA ASP A 472 25.30 6.22 8.91
C ASP A 472 24.21 7.21 9.33
N ASN A 473 23.68 7.04 10.55
CA ASN A 473 22.69 7.96 11.08
C ASN A 473 23.22 9.37 11.33
N ILE A 474 24.47 9.51 11.78
CA ILE A 474 25.10 10.82 11.93
C ILE A 474 25.48 11.38 10.56
N LYS A 475 26.06 10.55 9.66
CA LYS A 475 26.40 10.92 8.28
C LYS A 475 25.21 11.35 7.43
N TYR A 476 24.00 11.06 7.84
CA TYR A 476 22.79 11.54 7.14
C TYR A 476 22.75 13.07 7.01
N GLY A 477 23.40 13.80 7.90
CA GLY A 477 23.57 15.26 7.80
C GLY A 477 24.55 15.71 6.70
N LYS A 478 25.56 14.87 6.39
CA LYS A 478 26.59 15.11 5.36
C LYS A 478 27.12 13.75 4.90
N LEU A 479 26.62 13.25 3.77
CA LEU A 479 26.85 11.87 3.31
C LEU A 479 28.31 11.55 2.98
N ASP A 480 29.09 12.54 2.57
CA ASP A 480 30.52 12.45 2.21
C ASP A 480 31.46 12.71 3.40
N ALA A 481 30.91 12.85 4.63
CA ALA A 481 31.72 13.09 5.81
C ALA A 481 32.68 11.94 6.12
N THR A 482 33.89 12.26 6.58
CA THR A 482 34.84 11.26 7.05
C THR A 482 34.47 10.73 8.43
N HIS A 483 35.07 9.60 8.84
CA HIS A 483 34.86 9.06 10.19
C HIS A 483 35.30 10.06 11.28
N GLU A 484 36.40 10.80 11.04
CA GLU A 484 36.92 11.80 11.95
C GLU A 484 35.94 12.96 12.14
N GLU A 485 35.28 13.43 11.07
CA GLU A 485 34.23 14.45 11.14
C GLU A 485 33.02 13.95 11.94
N VAL A 486 32.60 12.69 11.74
CA VAL A 486 31.53 12.06 12.52
C VAL A 486 31.87 12.00 14.00
N VAL A 487 33.11 11.57 14.33
CA VAL A 487 33.57 11.52 15.72
C VAL A 487 33.65 12.91 16.34
N ALA A 488 34.08 13.92 15.58
CA ALA A 488 34.11 15.31 16.04
C ALA A 488 32.70 15.83 16.36
N ALA A 489 31.73 15.61 15.46
CA ALA A 489 30.33 15.96 15.68
C ALA A 489 29.74 15.24 16.89
N ALA A 490 30.01 13.95 17.04
CA ALA A 490 29.54 13.16 18.19
C ALA A 490 30.15 13.63 19.52
N LYS A 491 31.40 14.11 19.53
CA LYS A 491 32.02 14.73 20.70
C LYS A 491 31.35 16.06 21.05
N ALA A 492 31.09 16.91 20.05
CA ALA A 492 30.42 18.19 20.24
C ALA A 492 28.97 18.00 20.73
N ALA A 493 28.30 16.94 20.31
CA ALA A 493 26.98 16.54 20.79
C ALA A 493 26.99 15.75 22.11
N HIS A 494 28.13 15.57 22.76
CA HIS A 494 28.28 14.80 24.00
C HIS A 494 27.84 13.32 23.95
N VAL A 495 27.69 12.72 22.75
CA VAL A 495 27.25 11.33 22.56
C VAL A 495 28.41 10.34 22.35
N HIS A 496 29.60 10.82 22.00
CA HIS A 496 30.78 9.98 21.71
C HIS A 496 31.10 8.97 22.82
N ARG A 497 31.08 9.39 24.10
CA ARG A 497 31.34 8.49 25.26
C ARG A 497 30.36 7.33 25.30
N PHE A 498 29.09 7.61 25.10
CA PHE A 498 28.06 6.56 25.03
C PHE A 498 28.35 5.59 23.89
N VAL A 499 28.62 6.09 22.68
CA VAL A 499 28.92 5.24 21.50
C VAL A 499 30.12 4.33 21.79
N GLN A 500 31.15 4.82 22.47
CA GLN A 500 32.31 4.00 22.86
C GLN A 500 31.99 2.89 23.86
N THR A 501 30.91 2.98 24.63
CA THR A 501 30.49 1.91 25.55
C THR A 501 29.77 0.76 24.84
N LEU A 502 29.38 0.95 23.58
CA LEU A 502 28.69 -0.06 22.81
C LEU A 502 29.67 -1.09 22.23
N PRO A 503 29.29 -2.38 22.14
CA PRO A 503 30.19 -3.44 21.67
C PRO A 503 30.81 -3.19 20.30
N SER A 504 30.04 -2.58 19.36
CA SER A 504 30.48 -2.26 18.00
C SER A 504 30.74 -0.77 17.76
N GLY A 505 30.66 0.06 18.81
CA GLY A 505 30.89 1.50 18.71
C GLY A 505 29.99 2.15 17.63
N TYR A 506 30.59 2.92 16.75
CA TYR A 506 29.89 3.59 15.63
C TYR A 506 29.27 2.63 14.62
N ASN A 507 29.75 1.39 14.52
CA ASN A 507 29.22 0.36 13.62
C ASN A 507 28.03 -0.39 14.23
N MET A 508 27.59 -0.06 15.44
CA MET A 508 26.39 -0.65 16.02
C MET A 508 25.17 -0.35 15.16
N ILE A 509 24.44 -1.40 14.79
CA ILE A 509 23.21 -1.30 14.01
C ILE A 509 22.05 -0.94 14.93
N LEU A 510 21.33 0.11 14.56
CA LEU A 510 20.06 0.48 15.15
C LEU A 510 18.95 -0.32 14.51
N ASN A 511 18.01 -0.85 15.31
CA ASN A 511 16.83 -1.54 14.79
C ASN A 511 15.82 -0.52 14.22
N GLU A 512 14.77 -1.01 13.53
CA GLU A 512 13.80 -0.16 12.83
C GLU A 512 13.16 0.92 13.71
N GLU A 513 12.93 0.61 15.00
CA GLU A 513 12.36 1.56 15.97
C GLU A 513 13.43 2.27 16.79
N ALA A 514 14.71 1.97 16.56
CA ALA A 514 15.83 2.38 17.41
C ALA A 514 15.57 2.13 18.91
N SER A 515 14.82 1.07 19.25
CA SER A 515 14.45 0.73 20.63
C SER A 515 15.64 0.23 21.47
N ASN A 516 16.76 -0.07 20.81
CA ASN A 516 18.02 -0.46 21.45
C ASN A 516 18.86 0.72 21.99
N VAL A 517 18.35 1.96 21.88
CA VAL A 517 18.92 3.17 22.46
C VAL A 517 17.84 3.98 23.19
N SER A 518 18.21 4.68 24.27
CA SER A 518 17.26 5.50 25.03
C SER A 518 16.82 6.76 24.25
N GLN A 519 15.68 7.36 24.62
CA GLN A 519 15.16 8.56 23.98
C GLN A 519 16.17 9.72 24.03
N GLY A 520 16.85 9.92 25.16
CA GLY A 520 17.89 10.95 25.27
C GLY A 520 19.10 10.67 24.38
N GLN A 521 19.50 9.41 24.21
CA GLN A 521 20.57 9.02 23.28
C GLN A 521 20.17 9.25 21.83
N LYS A 522 18.92 8.93 21.44
CA LYS A 522 18.39 9.28 20.11
C LYS A 522 18.50 10.77 19.84
N GLN A 523 18.11 11.60 20.81
CA GLN A 523 18.17 13.05 20.68
C GLN A 523 19.61 13.56 20.52
N LEU A 524 20.57 13.04 21.29
CA LEU A 524 21.98 13.38 21.13
C LEU A 524 22.54 12.96 19.76
N LEU A 525 22.11 11.82 19.20
CA LEU A 525 22.49 11.39 17.85
C LEU A 525 21.92 12.31 16.77
N THR A 526 20.67 12.77 16.92
CA THR A 526 20.07 13.74 15.97
C THR A 526 20.73 15.13 16.08
N ILE A 527 21.16 15.54 17.29
CA ILE A 527 21.97 16.76 17.45
C ILE A 527 23.34 16.60 16.78
N ALA A 528 24.01 15.43 16.91
CA ALA A 528 25.26 15.16 16.19
C ALA A 528 25.10 15.24 14.66
N ARG A 529 23.98 14.72 14.13
CA ARG A 529 23.60 14.87 12.72
C ARG A 529 23.49 16.33 12.30
N ALA A 530 22.82 17.16 13.09
CA ALA A 530 22.64 18.58 12.82
C ALA A 530 23.97 19.36 12.93
N ILE A 531 24.86 19.02 13.87
CA ILE A 531 26.20 19.61 13.99
C ILE A 531 27.04 19.27 12.75
N LEU A 532 26.99 18.03 12.26
CA LEU A 532 27.73 17.58 11.09
C LEU A 532 27.26 18.26 9.79
N ALA A 533 25.95 18.55 9.70
CA ALA A 533 25.36 19.24 8.55
C ALA A 533 25.79 20.72 8.45
N ASP A 534 26.19 21.34 9.56
CA ASP A 534 26.65 22.76 9.70
C ASP A 534 25.72 23.78 9.02
N PRO A 535 24.42 23.82 9.32
CA PRO A 535 23.46 24.71 8.68
C PRO A 535 23.60 26.16 9.18
N LYS A 536 23.11 27.14 8.38
CA LYS A 536 23.05 28.55 8.77
C LYS A 536 21.91 28.87 9.71
N ILE A 537 20.79 28.22 9.55
CA ILE A 537 19.57 28.42 10.32
C ILE A 537 19.20 27.11 11.03
N LEU A 538 18.88 27.19 12.29
CA LEU A 538 18.48 26.05 13.11
C LEU A 538 17.02 26.16 13.51
N ILE A 539 16.37 25.01 13.53
CA ILE A 539 15.02 24.82 14.03
C ILE A 539 15.07 23.74 15.10
N LEU A 540 14.70 24.11 16.31
CA LEU A 540 14.82 23.28 17.50
C LEU A 540 13.45 23.18 18.18
N ASP A 541 12.99 21.94 18.44
CA ASP A 541 11.75 21.68 19.20
C ASP A 541 12.12 21.01 20.54
N GLU A 542 11.92 21.73 21.64
CA GLU A 542 12.38 21.39 22.98
C GLU A 542 11.33 20.64 23.81
N THR A 543 11.03 19.41 23.51
CA THR A 543 10.25 18.60 24.46
C THR A 543 11.03 17.37 24.93
N THR A 544 11.39 17.37 26.22
CA THR A 544 12.19 16.30 26.85
C THR A 544 11.45 15.65 28.02
N SER A 545 10.17 15.43 27.91
CA SER A 545 9.31 14.91 29.02
C SER A 545 9.65 13.49 29.52
N SER A 546 10.64 12.79 28.93
CA SER A 546 10.93 11.38 29.22
C SER A 546 12.43 11.06 29.35
N VAL A 547 13.27 12.04 29.72
CA VAL A 547 14.74 11.88 29.79
C VAL A 547 15.22 12.08 31.22
N ASP A 548 16.19 11.28 31.67
CA ASP A 548 16.83 11.46 33.00
C ASP A 548 17.60 12.78 33.08
N THR A 549 17.70 13.35 34.27
CA THR A 549 18.32 14.66 34.54
C THR A 549 19.76 14.77 34.04
N ARG A 550 20.55 13.68 34.11
CA ARG A 550 21.95 13.71 33.65
C ARG A 550 22.05 13.83 32.14
N THR A 551 21.24 13.06 31.41
CA THR A 551 21.18 13.12 29.95
C THR A 551 20.58 14.43 29.51
N GLU A 552 19.61 14.98 30.24
CA GLU A 552 19.02 16.29 30.00
C GLU A 552 20.08 17.41 30.00
N VAL A 553 21.00 17.43 31.00
CA VAL A 553 22.12 18.40 31.03
C VAL A 553 23.05 18.23 29.83
N GLN A 554 23.27 16.99 29.36
CA GLN A 554 24.08 16.74 28.16
C GLN A 554 23.40 17.26 26.90
N ILE A 555 22.10 17.03 26.76
CA ILE A 555 21.30 17.53 25.64
C ILE A 555 21.37 19.07 25.61
N GLN A 556 21.18 19.74 26.75
CA GLN A 556 21.27 21.19 26.82
C GLN A 556 22.63 21.72 26.34
N LYS A 557 23.73 21.12 26.85
CA LYS A 557 25.08 21.51 26.40
C LYS A 557 25.33 21.25 24.92
N ALA A 558 24.77 20.16 24.39
CA ALA A 558 24.85 19.84 22.96
C ALA A 558 24.07 20.86 22.10
N MET A 559 22.88 21.26 22.56
CA MET A 559 22.05 22.30 21.93
C MET A 559 22.75 23.66 21.96
N ASP A 560 23.32 24.05 23.10
CA ASP A 560 24.08 25.32 23.21
C ASP A 560 25.29 25.33 22.27
N ASN A 561 25.99 24.20 22.13
CA ASN A 561 27.07 24.06 21.15
C ASN A 561 26.58 24.18 19.70
N LEU A 562 25.43 23.55 19.40
CA LEU A 562 24.82 23.59 18.08
C LEU A 562 24.37 25.00 17.68
N MET A 563 23.82 25.80 18.63
CA MET A 563 23.31 27.15 18.36
C MET A 563 24.39 28.21 18.18
N LYS A 564 25.64 28.00 18.64
CA LYS A 564 26.68 29.01 18.56
C LYS A 564 26.94 29.53 17.15
N GLY A 565 26.75 30.83 16.94
CA GLY A 565 27.02 31.52 15.68
C GLY A 565 25.99 31.22 14.58
N ARG A 566 24.83 30.67 14.92
CA ARG A 566 23.75 30.34 13.96
C ARG A 566 22.44 30.97 14.36
N THR A 567 21.66 31.41 13.38
CA THR A 567 20.29 31.88 13.61
C THR A 567 19.43 30.72 14.05
N SER A 568 18.87 30.78 15.26
CA SER A 568 18.22 29.61 15.89
C SER A 568 16.80 29.91 16.31
N PHE A 569 15.82 29.24 15.72
CA PHE A 569 14.42 29.27 16.10
C PHE A 569 14.13 28.09 17.05
N VAL A 570 13.74 28.39 18.28
CA VAL A 570 13.49 27.39 19.30
C VAL A 570 12.03 27.44 19.74
N ILE A 571 11.29 26.34 19.58
CA ILE A 571 9.99 26.19 20.25
C ILE A 571 10.33 25.87 21.71
N ALA A 572 10.29 26.90 22.54
CA ALA A 572 10.82 26.78 23.89
C ALA A 572 9.75 26.29 24.87
N HIS A 573 10.08 25.20 25.55
CA HIS A 573 9.31 24.63 26.66
C HIS A 573 10.09 24.69 27.99
N ARG A 574 11.32 25.24 27.95
CA ARG A 574 12.20 25.37 29.13
C ARG A 574 12.46 26.81 29.46
N LEU A 575 12.47 27.08 30.76
CA LEU A 575 12.73 28.40 31.31
C LEU A 575 14.12 28.96 30.91
N SER A 576 15.17 28.13 30.96
CA SER A 576 16.53 28.54 30.61
C SER A 576 16.62 29.01 29.15
N THR A 577 16.02 28.28 28.23
CA THR A 577 16.05 28.61 26.79
C THR A 577 15.29 29.89 26.48
N ILE A 578 14.17 30.12 27.17
CA ILE A 578 13.37 31.35 27.03
C ILE A 578 14.14 32.55 27.56
N ARG A 579 14.73 32.42 28.76
CA ARG A 579 15.46 33.53 29.39
C ARG A 579 16.71 33.96 28.62
N ASP A 580 17.41 32.98 28.04
CA ASP A 580 18.67 33.24 27.33
C ASP A 580 18.46 33.51 25.82
N ALA A 581 17.22 33.78 25.38
CA ALA A 581 16.91 34.16 24.00
C ALA A 581 17.12 35.67 23.75
N ASP A 582 17.69 36.00 22.59
CA ASP A 582 17.85 37.38 22.15
C ASP A 582 16.52 38.04 21.78
N LEU A 583 15.57 37.22 21.29
CA LEU A 583 14.22 37.64 20.91
C LEU A 583 13.21 36.56 21.28
N ILE A 584 12.18 36.94 22.00
CA ILE A 584 11.03 36.09 22.32
C ILE A 584 9.86 36.55 21.48
N LEU A 585 9.25 35.62 20.72
CA LEU A 585 8.01 35.83 19.97
C LEU A 585 6.89 35.12 20.72
N VAL A 586 5.97 35.88 21.28
CA VAL A 586 4.84 35.36 22.04
C VAL A 586 3.65 35.23 21.12
N MET A 587 3.25 33.98 20.85
CA MET A 587 2.16 33.66 19.94
C MET A 587 0.87 33.30 20.70
N LYS A 588 -0.24 33.86 20.23
CA LYS A 588 -1.58 33.47 20.66
C LYS A 588 -2.54 33.57 19.47
N ASP A 589 -3.37 32.54 19.29
CA ASP A 589 -4.41 32.50 18.25
C ASP A 589 -3.90 32.85 16.82
N GLY A 590 -2.66 32.46 16.51
CA GLY A 590 -2.06 32.68 15.18
C GLY A 590 -1.34 34.01 14.97
N ASP A 591 -1.28 34.87 15.99
CA ASP A 591 -0.63 36.19 15.93
C ASP A 591 0.54 36.31 16.90
N ILE A 592 1.49 37.21 16.60
CA ILE A 592 2.46 37.68 17.59
C ILE A 592 1.80 38.78 18.42
N ILE A 593 1.51 38.49 19.68
CA ILE A 593 0.89 39.45 20.58
C ILE A 593 1.93 40.31 21.33
N GLU A 594 3.13 39.74 21.57
CA GLU A 594 4.23 40.41 22.24
C GLU A 594 5.56 39.96 21.62
N GLN A 595 6.54 40.86 21.55
CA GLN A 595 7.91 40.56 21.17
C GLN A 595 8.90 41.41 21.97
N GLY A 596 10.07 40.87 22.29
CA GLY A 596 11.10 41.52 23.05
C GLY A 596 12.03 40.49 23.73
N ASN A 597 12.95 40.94 24.56
CA ASN A 597 13.76 40.09 25.40
C ASN A 597 13.02 39.70 26.70
N HIS A 598 13.58 38.80 27.50
CA HIS A 598 12.97 38.31 28.73
C HIS A 598 12.63 39.43 29.73
N GLU A 599 13.57 40.38 29.98
CA GLU A 599 13.41 41.46 30.94
C GLU A 599 12.33 42.44 30.48
N GLU A 600 12.39 42.86 29.21
CA GLU A 600 11.40 43.77 28.61
C GLU A 600 9.97 43.23 28.66
N LEU A 601 9.81 41.91 28.42
CA LEU A 601 8.47 41.30 28.42
C LEU A 601 7.92 41.07 29.84
N LEU A 602 8.78 40.84 30.83
CA LEU A 602 8.37 40.79 32.23
C LEU A 602 7.95 42.17 32.74
N GLU A 603 8.71 43.23 32.40
CA GLU A 603 8.40 44.61 32.79
C GLU A 603 7.03 45.07 32.21
N LYS A 604 6.67 44.61 31.00
CA LYS A 604 5.36 44.88 30.37
C LYS A 604 4.19 44.30 31.15
N ASN A 605 4.44 43.29 31.99
CA ASN A 605 3.44 42.56 32.78
C ASN A 605 2.23 42.09 31.95
N GLY A 606 2.50 41.66 30.70
CA GLY A 606 1.50 41.21 29.74
C GLY A 606 1.30 39.67 29.74
N PHE A 607 0.82 39.16 28.60
CA PHE A 607 0.55 37.72 28.46
C PHE A 607 1.79 36.83 28.66
N TYR A 608 2.98 37.32 28.28
CA TYR A 608 4.23 36.62 28.55
C TYR A 608 4.46 36.46 30.06
N ALA A 609 4.28 37.52 30.83
CA ALA A 609 4.46 37.48 32.29
C ALA A 609 3.45 36.53 32.94
N GLU A 610 2.18 36.51 32.49
CA GLU A 610 1.17 35.55 32.96
C GLU A 610 1.60 34.10 32.65
N LEU A 611 2.04 33.83 31.41
CA LEU A 611 2.49 32.51 30.98
C LEU A 611 3.70 32.06 31.80
N TYR A 612 4.68 32.95 31.98
CA TYR A 612 5.87 32.68 32.76
C TYR A 612 5.54 32.34 34.21
N ASN A 613 4.76 33.18 34.90
CA ASN A 613 4.38 32.98 36.29
C ASN A 613 3.55 31.70 36.47
N SER A 614 2.61 31.41 35.57
CA SER A 614 1.76 30.21 35.64
C SER A 614 2.54 28.89 35.46
N GLN A 615 3.59 28.89 34.65
CA GLN A 615 4.35 27.69 34.33
C GLN A 615 5.58 27.48 35.22
N PHE A 616 6.20 28.54 35.73
CA PHE A 616 7.52 28.49 36.31
C PHE A 616 7.66 29.02 37.75
N GLU A 617 6.80 29.91 38.22
CA GLU A 617 6.88 30.42 39.62
C GLU A 617 6.48 29.34 40.65
N ASN A 618 5.55 28.44 40.30
CA ASN A 618 5.18 27.34 41.19
C ASN A 618 6.30 26.30 41.40
N ALA A 619 7.34 26.28 40.57
CA ALA A 619 8.48 25.40 40.70
C ALA A 619 9.54 25.92 41.68
N THR A 620 9.58 27.23 41.93
CA THR A 620 10.57 27.87 42.83
C THR A 620 10.09 27.95 44.29
N SER A 621 8.78 27.75 44.54
CA SER A 621 8.24 27.76 45.92
C SER A 621 8.29 26.41 46.64
N CYS A 622 8.77 25.32 45.97
CA CYS A 622 8.91 23.97 46.50
C CYS A 622 10.38 23.48 46.64
N ALA A 623 11.37 24.38 46.57
CA ALA A 623 12.80 24.06 46.72
C ALA A 623 13.33 24.50 48.11
#